data_093e8c73f08288cb32a6e2360d13d290
#
_entry.id   093e8c73f08288cb32a6e2360d13d290
#
_cell.length_a   1.000
_cell.length_b   1.000
_cell.length_c   1.000
_cell.angle_alpha   90.00
_cell.angle_beta   90.00
_cell.angle_gamma   90.00
#
_symmetry.space_group_name_H-M   'P 1'
#
loop_
_entity.id
_entity.type
_entity.pdbx_description
1 polymer ?
#
loop_
_entity_poly.entity_id
_entity_poly.type
_entity_poly.pdbx_seq_one_letter_code
_entity_poly.pdbx_strand_id
1 'polypeptide(L)'
;MDQDTTYVAFDTSKETLAVAIAESGRHKEVRFFGTIASRSEAVHKLIDKLAKQHPRLAFCYEAGPTGYGLYRQIRALGYDCRVVAPSMVPVRPGGHIKTDRRDATTLAALFRAGELTAIWVPDAVHEAMRDLSRARQTAMEGVRRARQQLLSFLLRHGRIYATRSHWTRAHRRWLSEQRFDHAAQQIVFEELIQAVEQAQSRRDRLEQQMVALLPGWSLRGVVAALQALRGVALLSAITLMAEIGDFRRFTNPRELMAWLGLVPREHSSGASTVRGPITKAGNPRARRVLVEGAWTCRLPARVGLDLLRRNRTLPEAIKEVAWKAQLRLCARYRRLLRAGKPTSVVTVAIARELAAFAWAIATTVMPPPEAAV
;
A
#
# COMPACT_ATOMS: atom_id res chain seq x y z
N MET A 1 23.51 -3.59 23.03
CA MET A 1 24.10 -3.07 21.77
C MET A 1 25.42 -3.80 21.59
N ASP A 2 25.57 -4.45 20.44
CA ASP A 2 26.78 -5.24 20.13
C ASP A 2 27.97 -4.29 20.01
N GLN A 3 29.01 -4.46 20.83
CA GLN A 3 30.11 -3.50 20.97
C GLN A 3 31.00 -3.36 19.72
N ASP A 4 30.84 -4.25 18.73
CA ASP A 4 31.72 -4.32 17.57
C ASP A 4 31.02 -4.05 16.20
N THR A 5 29.78 -3.57 16.19
CA THR A 5 29.06 -3.37 14.94
C THR A 5 29.33 -1.99 14.36
N THR A 6 29.68 -1.92 13.08
CA THR A 6 29.79 -0.68 12.32
C THR A 6 28.52 -0.51 11.46
N TYR A 7 27.88 0.63 11.62
CA TYR A 7 26.63 1.01 10.96
C TYR A 7 26.93 1.85 9.73
N VAL A 8 26.48 1.38 8.56
CA VAL A 8 26.72 2.03 7.27
C VAL A 8 25.37 2.48 6.71
N ALA A 9 25.21 3.76 6.43
CA ALA A 9 24.00 4.31 5.84
C ALA A 9 24.26 4.83 4.43
N PHE A 10 23.30 4.57 3.53
CA PHE A 10 23.28 5.12 2.19
C PHE A 10 22.16 6.13 2.02
N ASP A 11 22.46 7.31 1.53
CA ASP A 11 21.47 8.15 0.87
C ASP A 11 21.52 7.84 -0.62
N THR A 12 20.38 7.34 -1.15
CA THR A 12 20.32 6.70 -2.47
C THR A 12 19.77 7.64 -3.53
N SER A 13 20.52 7.88 -4.58
CA SER A 13 20.09 8.56 -5.80
C SER A 13 20.16 7.63 -7.01
N LYS A 14 19.73 8.12 -8.17
CA LYS A 14 19.74 7.34 -9.42
C LYS A 14 21.17 6.91 -9.81
N GLU A 15 22.13 7.80 -9.67
CA GLU A 15 23.49 7.61 -10.21
C GLU A 15 24.53 7.39 -9.11
N THR A 16 24.25 7.85 -7.89
CA THR A 16 25.21 7.85 -6.79
C THR A 16 24.59 7.40 -5.48
N LEU A 17 25.44 6.91 -4.60
CA LEU A 17 25.15 6.59 -3.21
C LEU A 17 26.07 7.42 -2.32
N ALA A 18 25.52 8.32 -1.52
CA ALA A 18 26.27 9.00 -0.48
C ALA A 18 26.37 8.09 0.74
N VAL A 19 27.57 7.84 1.23
CA VAL A 19 27.88 6.83 2.25
C VAL A 19 28.35 7.50 3.53
N ALA A 20 27.74 7.14 4.65
CA ALA A 20 28.22 7.54 5.97
C ALA A 20 28.35 6.32 6.88
N ILE A 21 29.32 6.41 7.81
CA ILE A 21 29.70 5.33 8.72
C ILE A 21 29.62 5.83 10.15
N ALA A 22 28.98 5.04 11.01
CA ALA A 22 28.95 5.23 12.45
C ALA A 22 29.46 3.97 13.17
N GLU A 23 30.58 4.07 13.82
CA GLU A 23 31.10 2.96 14.65
C GLU A 23 30.30 2.84 15.94
N SER A 24 30.24 1.62 16.50
CA SER A 24 29.60 1.37 17.79
C SER A 24 30.21 2.21 18.90
N GLY A 25 29.36 2.65 19.84
CA GLY A 25 29.74 3.55 20.94
C GLY A 25 29.11 4.92 20.82
N ARG A 26 28.50 5.36 21.95
CA ARG A 26 27.65 6.57 21.99
C ARG A 26 28.40 7.87 21.65
N HIS A 27 29.70 7.91 21.86
CA HIS A 27 30.54 9.09 21.69
C HIS A 27 31.46 9.02 20.47
N LYS A 28 31.44 7.94 19.69
CA LYS A 28 32.24 7.81 18.48
C LYS A 28 31.66 8.67 17.36
N GLU A 29 32.54 9.26 16.57
CA GLU A 29 32.19 10.14 15.46
C GLU A 29 31.39 9.40 14.39
N VAL A 30 30.41 10.11 13.79
CA VAL A 30 29.75 9.70 12.56
C VAL A 30 30.41 10.41 11.42
N ARG A 31 31.07 9.68 10.53
CA ARG A 31 31.84 10.25 9.43
C ARG A 31 31.18 10.02 8.07
N PHE A 32 31.24 11.01 7.25
CA PHE A 32 30.93 10.87 5.85
C PHE A 32 32.11 10.14 5.16
N PHE A 33 31.83 8.99 4.55
CA PHE A 33 32.83 8.16 3.87
C PHE A 33 33.15 8.69 2.48
N GLY A 34 32.11 9.20 1.78
CA GLY A 34 32.21 9.68 0.40
C GLY A 34 31.00 9.29 -0.42
N THR A 35 31.08 9.52 -1.70
CA THR A 35 30.04 9.16 -2.67
C THR A 35 30.59 8.10 -3.62
N ILE A 36 29.81 7.05 -3.87
CA ILE A 36 30.14 5.99 -4.83
C ILE A 36 29.09 5.95 -5.95
N ALA A 37 29.42 5.33 -7.08
CA ALA A 37 28.44 5.11 -8.13
C ALA A 37 27.37 4.10 -7.67
N SER A 38 26.11 4.34 -8.05
CA SER A 38 24.98 3.42 -7.80
C SER A 38 25.03 2.21 -8.75
N ARG A 39 26.14 1.44 -8.67
CA ARG A 39 26.39 0.24 -9.47
C ARG A 39 26.82 -0.90 -8.57
N SER A 40 26.44 -2.12 -8.95
CA SER A 40 26.69 -3.33 -8.16
C SER A 40 28.17 -3.51 -7.79
N GLU A 41 29.08 -3.28 -8.74
CA GLU A 41 30.53 -3.43 -8.53
C GLU A 41 31.10 -2.40 -7.53
N ALA A 42 30.58 -1.18 -7.54
CA ALA A 42 31.00 -0.15 -6.60
C ALA A 42 30.56 -0.46 -5.17
N VAL A 43 29.34 -1.00 -5.01
CA VAL A 43 28.82 -1.46 -3.71
C VAL A 43 29.64 -2.65 -3.19
N HIS A 44 29.95 -3.65 -4.02
CA HIS A 44 30.82 -4.78 -3.65
C HIS A 44 32.19 -4.29 -3.18
N LYS A 45 32.86 -3.46 -3.97
CA LYS A 45 34.18 -2.90 -3.60
C LYS A 45 34.16 -2.15 -2.28
N LEU A 46 33.08 -1.39 -2.03
CA LEU A 46 32.91 -0.69 -0.75
C LEU A 46 32.76 -1.68 0.40
N ILE A 47 31.89 -2.69 0.27
CA ILE A 47 31.64 -3.68 1.31
C ILE A 47 32.91 -4.47 1.61
N ASP A 48 33.65 -4.93 0.59
CA ASP A 48 34.91 -5.65 0.74
C ASP A 48 35.97 -4.80 1.47
N LYS A 49 36.04 -3.50 1.14
CA LYS A 49 36.94 -2.58 1.83
C LYS A 49 36.58 -2.42 3.30
N LEU A 50 35.29 -2.25 3.61
CA LEU A 50 34.82 -2.08 4.99
C LEU A 50 34.95 -3.37 5.80
N ALA A 51 34.69 -4.53 5.23
CA ALA A 51 34.80 -5.83 5.86
C ALA A 51 36.23 -6.16 6.34
N LYS A 52 37.26 -5.64 5.62
CA LYS A 52 38.64 -5.77 6.05
C LYS A 52 38.98 -4.95 7.31
N GLN A 53 38.21 -3.91 7.58
CA GLN A 53 38.49 -2.96 8.67
C GLN A 53 37.55 -3.15 9.86
N HIS A 54 36.37 -3.74 9.65
CA HIS A 54 35.30 -3.84 10.62
C HIS A 54 34.78 -5.29 10.68
N PRO A 55 34.76 -5.93 11.85
CA PRO A 55 34.37 -7.34 11.99
C PRO A 55 32.87 -7.58 11.74
N ARG A 56 32.03 -6.58 11.98
CA ARG A 56 30.58 -6.66 11.78
C ARG A 56 30.06 -5.38 11.12
N LEU A 57 29.34 -5.56 10.02
CA LEU A 57 28.73 -4.48 9.27
C LEU A 57 27.19 -4.63 9.28
N ALA A 58 26.50 -3.54 9.52
CA ALA A 58 25.05 -3.43 9.33
C ALA A 58 24.74 -2.23 8.44
N PHE A 59 23.84 -2.41 7.50
CA PHE A 59 23.54 -1.42 6.47
C PHE A 59 22.13 -0.90 6.60
N CYS A 60 21.90 0.36 6.22
CA CYS A 60 20.56 0.91 6.04
C CYS A 60 20.49 1.94 4.91
N TYR A 61 19.30 2.12 4.37
CA TYR A 61 18.98 3.22 3.45
C TYR A 61 17.50 3.58 3.48
N GLU A 62 17.15 4.76 2.99
CA GLU A 62 15.75 5.16 2.86
C GLU A 62 15.09 4.55 1.64
N ALA A 63 13.83 4.08 1.82
CA ALA A 63 13.00 3.61 0.71
C ALA A 63 12.71 4.76 -0.26
N GLY A 64 13.08 4.56 -1.51
CA GLY A 64 12.98 5.56 -2.56
C GLY A 64 12.66 4.94 -3.93
N PRO A 65 12.77 5.73 -5.00
CA PRO A 65 12.51 5.29 -6.37
C PRO A 65 13.50 4.22 -6.87
N THR A 66 14.64 4.05 -6.21
CA THR A 66 15.66 3.04 -6.52
C THR A 66 15.26 1.62 -6.13
N GLY A 67 14.15 1.46 -5.38
CA GLY A 67 13.58 0.16 -5.02
C GLY A 67 14.42 -0.63 -4.03
N TYR A 68 14.39 -1.97 -4.14
CA TYR A 68 15.03 -2.90 -3.19
C TYR A 68 16.24 -3.64 -3.75
N GLY A 69 16.77 -3.22 -4.91
CA GLY A 69 17.96 -3.85 -5.53
C GLY A 69 19.17 -3.84 -4.61
N LEU A 70 19.47 -2.68 -4.00
CA LEU A 70 20.57 -2.53 -3.04
C LEU A 70 20.39 -3.44 -1.80
N TYR A 71 19.18 -3.51 -1.26
CA TYR A 71 18.86 -4.43 -0.15
C TYR A 71 19.19 -5.88 -0.50
N ARG A 72 18.70 -6.36 -1.65
CA ARG A 72 18.91 -7.74 -2.09
C ARG A 72 20.38 -8.04 -2.34
N GLN A 73 21.11 -7.09 -2.91
CA GLN A 73 22.55 -7.22 -3.12
C GLN A 73 23.31 -7.37 -1.79
N ILE A 74 23.05 -6.50 -0.82
CA ILE A 74 23.71 -6.53 0.49
C ILE A 74 23.36 -7.82 1.25
N ARG A 75 22.08 -8.24 1.20
CA ARG A 75 21.64 -9.48 1.81
C ARG A 75 22.28 -10.73 1.18
N ALA A 76 22.44 -10.74 -0.15
CA ALA A 76 23.12 -11.82 -0.87
C ALA A 76 24.60 -11.94 -0.50
N LEU A 77 25.23 -10.85 -0.06
CA LEU A 77 26.60 -10.85 0.48
C LEU A 77 26.67 -11.28 1.96
N GLY A 78 25.55 -11.65 2.60
CA GLY A 78 25.50 -12.12 3.96
C GLY A 78 25.40 -11.04 5.04
N TYR A 79 25.23 -9.77 4.66
CA TYR A 79 25.14 -8.67 5.62
C TYR A 79 23.70 -8.29 5.96
N ASP A 80 23.49 -7.77 7.19
CA ASP A 80 22.20 -7.17 7.57
C ASP A 80 22.00 -5.84 6.86
N CYS A 81 20.78 -5.66 6.30
CA CYS A 81 20.38 -4.43 5.63
C CYS A 81 18.96 -4.06 6.01
N ARG A 82 18.75 -2.81 6.43
CA ARG A 82 17.45 -2.27 6.79
C ARG A 82 17.02 -1.19 5.80
N VAL A 83 15.81 -1.30 5.29
CA VAL A 83 15.19 -0.25 4.48
C VAL A 83 14.22 0.52 5.38
N VAL A 84 14.30 1.83 5.40
CA VAL A 84 13.53 2.70 6.28
C VAL A 84 12.59 3.58 5.47
N ALA A 85 11.35 3.77 5.91
CA ALA A 85 10.44 4.70 5.26
C ALA A 85 10.83 6.15 5.58
N PRO A 86 10.97 7.05 4.59
CA PRO A 86 11.33 8.46 4.82
C PRO A 86 10.44 9.17 5.84
N SER A 87 9.14 8.86 5.84
CA SER A 87 8.16 9.41 6.78
C SER A 87 8.33 8.95 8.24
N MET A 88 9.16 7.96 8.48
CA MET A 88 9.44 7.39 9.81
C MET A 88 10.84 7.74 10.32
N VAL A 89 11.63 8.46 9.53
CA VAL A 89 12.93 8.98 9.99
C VAL A 89 12.69 10.20 10.85
N PRO A 90 13.21 10.24 12.10
CA PRO A 90 13.08 11.40 12.96
C PRO A 90 13.72 12.65 12.34
N VAL A 91 12.95 13.73 12.24
CA VAL A 91 13.44 15.02 11.71
C VAL A 91 13.77 15.94 12.88
N ARG A 92 15.01 16.48 12.91
CA ARG A 92 15.40 17.48 13.90
C ARG A 92 14.81 18.84 13.55
N PRO A 93 14.19 19.56 14.49
CA PRO A 93 13.75 20.93 14.28
C PRO A 93 14.91 21.84 13.84
N GLY A 94 14.69 22.74 12.88
CA GLY A 94 15.68 23.73 12.45
C GLY A 94 16.65 23.29 11.35
N GLY A 95 16.57 22.07 10.84
CA GLY A 95 17.40 21.58 9.75
C GLY A 95 16.90 22.04 8.38
N HIS A 96 17.18 23.27 7.97
CA HIS A 96 16.74 23.80 6.67
C HIS A 96 17.68 23.49 5.49
N ILE A 97 18.88 22.94 5.76
CA ILE A 97 19.85 22.62 4.71
C ILE A 97 19.84 21.13 4.47
N LYS A 98 19.34 20.73 3.30
CA LYS A 98 19.33 19.36 2.83
C LYS A 98 20.50 19.13 1.87
N THR A 99 21.35 18.14 2.17
CA THR A 99 22.42 17.63 1.29
C THR A 99 22.59 16.15 1.53
N ASP A 100 22.91 15.39 0.47
CA ASP A 100 23.11 13.94 0.52
C ASP A 100 24.10 13.51 1.61
N ARG A 101 25.17 14.32 1.81
CA ARG A 101 26.14 14.13 2.89
C ARG A 101 25.49 14.20 4.29
N ARG A 102 24.64 15.19 4.52
CA ARG A 102 23.96 15.36 5.83
C ARG A 102 22.91 14.28 6.04
N ASP A 103 22.18 13.95 4.99
CA ASP A 103 21.12 12.93 5.04
C ASP A 103 21.74 11.56 5.35
N ALA A 104 22.81 11.14 4.66
CA ALA A 104 23.55 9.92 4.96
C ALA A 104 24.13 9.92 6.39
N THR A 105 24.72 11.02 6.84
CA THR A 105 25.31 11.13 8.18
C THR A 105 24.26 11.05 9.28
N THR A 106 23.12 11.73 9.08
CA THR A 106 21.99 11.68 10.01
C THR A 106 21.41 10.26 10.08
N LEU A 107 21.25 9.61 8.93
CA LEU A 107 20.73 8.25 8.86
C LEU A 107 21.65 7.26 9.58
N ALA A 108 22.98 7.37 9.40
CA ALA A 108 23.95 6.53 10.10
C ALA A 108 23.91 6.74 11.63
N ALA A 109 23.77 7.98 12.09
CA ALA A 109 23.64 8.30 13.50
C ALA A 109 22.38 7.69 14.13
N LEU A 110 21.22 7.84 13.45
CA LEU A 110 19.95 7.29 13.89
C LEU A 110 19.94 5.75 13.85
N PHE A 111 20.63 5.16 12.86
CA PHE A 111 20.76 3.71 12.75
C PHE A 111 21.54 3.15 13.93
N ARG A 112 22.68 3.74 14.24
CA ARG A 112 23.47 3.38 15.44
C ARG A 112 22.70 3.54 16.75
N ALA A 113 21.88 4.60 16.86
CA ALA A 113 21.04 4.85 18.02
C ALA A 113 19.88 3.85 18.18
N GLY A 114 19.57 3.07 17.13
CA GLY A 114 18.42 2.17 17.11
C GLY A 114 17.08 2.86 16.93
N GLU A 115 17.08 4.12 16.48
CA GLU A 115 15.88 4.94 16.31
C GLU A 115 15.17 4.72 14.96
N LEU A 116 15.76 3.90 14.07
CA LEU A 116 15.19 3.62 12.76
C LEU A 116 14.27 2.41 12.78
N THR A 117 13.06 2.57 12.31
CA THR A 117 12.11 1.48 12.11
C THR A 117 12.21 0.96 10.68
N ALA A 118 12.64 -0.29 10.52
CA ALA A 118 12.71 -0.95 9.23
C ALA A 118 11.32 -1.23 8.67
N ILE A 119 11.18 -1.05 7.37
CA ILE A 119 9.99 -1.51 6.65
C ILE A 119 10.16 -2.99 6.25
N TRP A 120 9.04 -3.66 6.05
CA TRP A 120 9.06 -4.98 5.46
C TRP A 120 9.41 -4.89 3.97
N VAL A 121 10.43 -5.62 3.55
CA VAL A 121 10.85 -5.72 2.14
C VAL A 121 10.26 -6.99 1.55
N PRO A 122 9.47 -6.91 0.46
CA PRO A 122 8.90 -8.06 -0.20
C PRO A 122 9.97 -8.87 -0.96
N ASP A 123 9.72 -10.16 -1.14
CA ASP A 123 10.43 -10.95 -2.15
C ASP A 123 10.12 -10.43 -3.57
N ALA A 124 10.85 -10.93 -4.58
CA ALA A 124 10.74 -10.45 -5.95
C ALA A 124 9.34 -10.75 -6.56
N VAL A 125 8.76 -11.90 -6.24
CA VAL A 125 7.44 -12.31 -6.76
C VAL A 125 6.35 -11.43 -6.16
N HIS A 126 6.43 -11.18 -4.85
CA HIS A 126 5.47 -10.28 -4.18
C HIS A 126 5.60 -8.85 -4.68
N GLU A 127 6.82 -8.35 -4.89
CA GLU A 127 7.05 -7.02 -5.46
C GLU A 127 6.44 -6.90 -6.86
N ALA A 128 6.64 -7.90 -7.73
CA ALA A 128 6.04 -7.94 -9.06
C ALA A 128 4.50 -7.93 -9.03
N MET A 129 3.88 -8.71 -8.13
CA MET A 129 2.41 -8.70 -7.94
C MET A 129 1.92 -7.35 -7.40
N ARG A 130 2.71 -6.68 -6.57
CA ARG A 130 2.40 -5.33 -6.08
C ARG A 130 2.48 -4.30 -7.20
N ASP A 131 3.47 -4.38 -8.08
CA ASP A 131 3.61 -3.49 -9.23
C ASP A 131 2.43 -3.65 -10.19
N LEU A 132 2.02 -4.89 -10.47
CA LEU A 132 0.85 -5.18 -11.30
C LEU A 132 -0.45 -4.63 -10.68
N SER A 133 -0.64 -4.79 -9.36
CA SER A 133 -1.78 -4.22 -8.64
C SER A 133 -1.79 -2.69 -8.70
N ARG A 134 -0.63 -2.05 -8.59
CA ARG A 134 -0.47 -0.60 -8.71
C ARG A 134 -0.69 -0.10 -10.13
N ALA A 135 -0.20 -0.81 -11.14
CA ALA A 135 -0.47 -0.51 -12.54
C ALA A 135 -1.97 -0.56 -12.85
N ARG A 136 -2.68 -1.57 -12.34
CA ARG A 136 -4.14 -1.68 -12.43
C ARG A 136 -4.85 -0.49 -11.78
N GLN A 137 -4.39 -0.04 -10.60
CA GLN A 137 -4.96 1.14 -9.94
C GLN A 137 -4.77 2.40 -10.79
N THR A 138 -3.58 2.62 -11.33
CA THR A 138 -3.31 3.73 -12.25
C THR A 138 -4.21 3.68 -13.49
N ALA A 139 -4.45 2.49 -14.04
CA ALA A 139 -5.39 2.31 -15.15
C ALA A 139 -6.84 2.67 -14.76
N MET A 140 -7.29 2.31 -13.55
CA MET A 140 -8.60 2.73 -13.01
C MET A 140 -8.73 4.25 -12.89
N GLU A 141 -7.68 4.92 -12.47
CA GLU A 141 -7.63 6.38 -12.40
C GLU A 141 -7.69 6.99 -13.81
N GLY A 142 -7.03 6.34 -14.78
CA GLY A 142 -7.13 6.69 -16.21
C GLY A 142 -8.56 6.61 -16.73
N VAL A 143 -9.26 5.51 -16.44
CA VAL A 143 -10.69 5.37 -16.81
C VAL A 143 -11.54 6.49 -16.21
N ARG A 144 -11.33 6.79 -14.91
CA ARG A 144 -12.08 7.88 -14.25
C ARG A 144 -11.82 9.22 -14.92
N ARG A 145 -10.56 9.52 -15.22
CA ARG A 145 -10.16 10.79 -15.89
C ARG A 145 -10.76 10.91 -17.27
N ALA A 146 -10.65 9.89 -18.11
CA ALA A 146 -11.22 9.89 -19.46
C ALA A 146 -12.75 10.06 -19.43
N ARG A 147 -13.44 9.36 -18.52
CA ARG A 147 -14.88 9.51 -18.30
C ARG A 147 -15.27 10.92 -17.88
N GLN A 148 -14.51 11.54 -16.99
CA GLN A 148 -14.76 12.92 -16.55
C GLN A 148 -14.55 13.91 -17.68
N GLN A 149 -13.51 13.74 -18.50
CA GLN A 149 -13.25 14.59 -19.66
C GLN A 149 -14.40 14.54 -20.66
N LEU A 150 -14.89 13.35 -21.00
CA LEU A 150 -16.03 13.17 -21.89
C LEU A 150 -17.30 13.83 -21.32
N LEU A 151 -17.63 13.60 -20.06
CA LEU A 151 -18.82 14.20 -19.44
C LEU A 151 -18.70 15.74 -19.34
N SER A 152 -17.52 16.26 -19.07
CA SER A 152 -17.27 17.71 -19.04
C SER A 152 -17.40 18.35 -20.45
N PHE A 153 -16.95 17.65 -21.49
CA PHE A 153 -17.13 18.08 -22.87
C PHE A 153 -18.63 18.14 -23.23
N LEU A 154 -19.37 17.07 -22.96
CA LEU A 154 -20.82 17.01 -23.22
C LEU A 154 -21.59 18.10 -22.46
N LEU A 155 -21.28 18.29 -21.18
CA LEU A 155 -21.90 19.33 -20.35
C LEU A 155 -21.68 20.73 -20.91
N ARG A 156 -20.47 21.06 -21.37
CA ARG A 156 -20.13 22.34 -21.96
C ARG A 156 -20.94 22.64 -23.23
N HIS A 157 -21.37 21.60 -23.95
CA HIS A 157 -22.20 21.71 -25.12
C HIS A 157 -23.70 21.47 -24.85
N GLY A 158 -24.13 21.56 -23.59
CA GLY A 158 -25.53 21.41 -23.21
C GLY A 158 -26.08 19.96 -23.34
N ARG A 159 -25.22 18.97 -23.57
CA ARG A 159 -25.63 17.58 -23.72
C ARG A 159 -25.62 16.89 -22.35
N ILE A 160 -26.80 16.76 -21.74
CA ILE A 160 -26.96 16.21 -20.38
C ILE A 160 -27.78 14.93 -20.45
N TYR A 161 -27.21 13.83 -19.94
CA TYR A 161 -27.96 12.59 -19.78
C TYR A 161 -28.92 12.70 -18.59
N ALA A 162 -30.20 12.51 -18.84
CA ALA A 162 -31.27 12.82 -17.86
C ALA A 162 -31.27 11.91 -16.62
N THR A 163 -30.60 10.74 -16.62
CA THR A 163 -30.60 9.82 -15.49
C THR A 163 -29.31 9.88 -14.66
N ARG A 164 -29.39 9.47 -13.38
CA ARG A 164 -28.24 9.49 -12.48
C ARG A 164 -27.19 8.42 -12.79
N SER A 165 -27.55 7.36 -13.51
CA SER A 165 -26.68 6.19 -13.70
C SER A 165 -25.95 6.25 -15.04
N HIS A 166 -24.74 6.81 -15.02
CA HIS A 166 -23.83 6.79 -16.16
C HIS A 166 -23.20 5.42 -16.42
N TRP A 167 -22.67 5.19 -17.60
CA TRP A 167 -21.91 3.99 -18.04
C TRP A 167 -22.73 2.70 -18.10
N THR A 168 -24.07 2.80 -18.00
CA THR A 168 -25.03 1.73 -18.28
C THR A 168 -25.17 1.51 -19.80
N ARG A 169 -25.84 0.43 -20.21
CA ARG A 169 -26.15 0.19 -21.62
C ARG A 169 -26.99 1.35 -22.22
N ALA A 170 -27.93 1.87 -21.45
CA ALA A 170 -28.76 3.02 -21.85
C ALA A 170 -27.91 4.29 -22.06
N HIS A 171 -27.00 4.60 -21.13
CA HIS A 171 -26.09 5.74 -21.29
C HIS A 171 -25.17 5.58 -22.51
N ARG A 172 -24.64 4.38 -22.77
CA ARG A 172 -23.80 4.11 -23.94
C ARG A 172 -24.58 4.28 -25.25
N ARG A 173 -25.84 3.83 -25.30
CA ARG A 173 -26.73 4.08 -26.44
C ARG A 173 -26.93 5.58 -26.64
N TRP A 174 -27.27 6.32 -25.57
CA TRP A 174 -27.41 7.77 -25.65
C TRP A 174 -26.13 8.45 -26.15
N LEU A 175 -24.95 8.01 -25.71
CA LEU A 175 -23.67 8.51 -26.23
C LEU A 175 -23.54 8.24 -27.73
N SER A 176 -23.90 7.08 -28.25
CA SER A 176 -23.79 6.74 -29.67
C SER A 176 -24.78 7.53 -30.57
N GLU A 177 -25.81 8.13 -29.99
CA GLU A 177 -26.81 8.97 -30.69
C GLU A 177 -26.40 10.45 -30.74
N GLN A 178 -25.38 10.88 -29.98
CA GLN A 178 -24.92 12.26 -29.94
C GLN A 178 -24.21 12.62 -31.26
N ARG A 179 -24.57 13.80 -31.80
CA ARG A 179 -23.94 14.38 -32.99
C ARG A 179 -23.68 15.87 -32.76
N PHE A 180 -22.60 16.36 -33.33
CA PHE A 180 -22.20 17.76 -33.28
C PHE A 180 -22.19 18.33 -34.69
N ASP A 181 -22.77 19.50 -34.88
CA ASP A 181 -22.88 20.15 -36.17
C ASP A 181 -21.51 20.58 -36.70
N HIS A 182 -20.60 20.99 -35.80
CA HIS A 182 -19.26 21.41 -36.20
C HIS A 182 -18.32 20.19 -36.23
N ALA A 183 -17.69 19.95 -37.38
CA ALA A 183 -16.81 18.79 -37.59
C ALA A 183 -15.71 18.65 -36.55
N ALA A 184 -15.06 19.75 -36.09
CA ALA A 184 -14.05 19.71 -35.06
C ALA A 184 -14.61 19.24 -33.72
N GLN A 185 -15.84 19.57 -33.36
CA GLN A 185 -16.48 19.10 -32.13
C GLN A 185 -16.84 17.62 -32.24
N GLN A 186 -17.28 17.17 -33.39
CA GLN A 186 -17.55 15.75 -33.65
C GLN A 186 -16.27 14.91 -33.50
N ILE A 187 -15.16 15.36 -34.10
CA ILE A 187 -13.86 14.70 -33.96
C ILE A 187 -13.44 14.63 -32.50
N VAL A 188 -13.49 15.72 -31.72
CA VAL A 188 -13.14 15.73 -30.31
C VAL A 188 -14.03 14.78 -29.50
N PHE A 189 -15.32 14.73 -29.80
CA PHE A 189 -16.25 13.82 -29.12
C PHE A 189 -15.90 12.35 -29.37
N GLU A 190 -15.61 11.98 -30.60
CA GLU A 190 -15.20 10.61 -30.98
C GLU A 190 -13.90 10.21 -30.32
N GLU A 191 -12.90 11.09 -30.32
CA GLU A 191 -11.63 10.87 -29.62
C GLU A 191 -11.82 10.68 -28.11
N LEU A 192 -12.71 11.44 -27.46
CA LEU A 192 -13.00 11.28 -26.04
C LEU A 192 -13.70 9.94 -25.73
N ILE A 193 -14.58 9.46 -26.62
CA ILE A 193 -15.19 8.11 -26.51
C ILE A 193 -14.10 7.06 -26.61
N GLN A 194 -13.25 7.15 -27.64
CA GLN A 194 -12.16 6.21 -27.87
C GLN A 194 -11.18 6.18 -26.69
N ALA A 195 -10.84 7.34 -26.11
CA ALA A 195 -10.00 7.42 -24.92
C ALA A 195 -10.61 6.68 -23.71
N VAL A 196 -11.93 6.74 -23.53
CA VAL A 196 -12.62 5.96 -22.48
C VAL A 196 -12.51 4.46 -22.74
N GLU A 197 -12.72 4.02 -23.99
CA GLU A 197 -12.66 2.61 -24.38
C GLU A 197 -11.24 2.04 -24.24
N GLN A 198 -10.23 2.76 -24.68
CA GLN A 198 -8.82 2.40 -24.55
C GLN A 198 -8.41 2.28 -23.06
N ALA A 199 -8.84 3.25 -22.24
CA ALA A 199 -8.56 3.21 -20.81
C ALA A 199 -9.23 2.01 -20.12
N GLN A 200 -10.47 1.67 -20.50
CA GLN A 200 -11.18 0.50 -19.99
C GLN A 200 -10.48 -0.81 -20.42
N SER A 201 -10.14 -0.93 -21.71
CA SER A 201 -9.44 -2.11 -22.22
C SER A 201 -8.09 -2.33 -21.54
N ARG A 202 -7.34 -1.25 -21.26
CA ARG A 202 -6.08 -1.33 -20.48
C ARG A 202 -6.32 -1.85 -19.06
N ARG A 203 -7.33 -1.33 -18.36
CA ARG A 203 -7.70 -1.81 -17.03
C ARG A 203 -8.06 -3.29 -17.07
N ASP A 204 -8.92 -3.70 -18.00
CA ASP A 204 -9.43 -5.07 -18.10
C ASP A 204 -8.30 -6.07 -18.40
N ARG A 205 -7.36 -5.71 -19.28
CA ARG A 205 -6.16 -6.54 -19.51
C ARG A 205 -5.33 -6.73 -18.24
N LEU A 206 -5.10 -5.66 -17.46
CA LEU A 206 -4.36 -5.77 -16.20
C LEU A 206 -5.10 -6.62 -15.17
N GLU A 207 -6.42 -6.51 -15.07
CA GLU A 207 -7.24 -7.35 -14.20
C GLU A 207 -7.16 -8.83 -14.59
N GLN A 208 -7.22 -9.14 -15.88
CA GLN A 208 -7.04 -10.50 -16.40
C GLN A 208 -5.66 -11.06 -16.07
N GLN A 209 -4.59 -10.26 -16.23
CA GLN A 209 -3.23 -10.69 -15.88
C GLN A 209 -3.07 -10.93 -14.37
N MET A 210 -3.66 -10.10 -13.52
CA MET A 210 -3.66 -10.33 -12.07
C MET A 210 -4.30 -11.67 -11.70
N VAL A 211 -5.40 -12.04 -12.38
CA VAL A 211 -6.08 -13.32 -12.15
C VAL A 211 -5.25 -14.47 -12.69
N ALA A 212 -4.66 -14.33 -13.87
CA ALA A 212 -3.86 -15.38 -14.52
C ALA A 212 -2.58 -15.71 -13.74
N LEU A 213 -1.94 -14.73 -13.11
CA LEU A 213 -0.72 -14.91 -12.33
C LEU A 213 -0.95 -15.35 -10.87
N LEU A 214 -2.19 -15.24 -10.37
CA LEU A 214 -2.53 -15.61 -8.99
C LEU A 214 -2.18 -17.06 -8.62
N PRO A 215 -2.39 -18.09 -9.47
CA PRO A 215 -2.06 -19.48 -9.13
C PRO A 215 -0.58 -19.70 -8.79
N GLY A 216 0.33 -18.94 -9.40
CA GLY A 216 1.78 -19.00 -9.14
C GLY A 216 2.23 -18.21 -7.91
N TRP A 217 1.35 -17.46 -7.26
CA TRP A 217 1.70 -16.67 -6.09
C TRP A 217 1.55 -17.48 -4.80
N SER A 218 2.59 -17.51 -3.95
CA SER A 218 2.59 -18.24 -2.67
C SER A 218 1.44 -17.82 -1.75
N LEU A 219 0.97 -16.57 -1.85
CA LEU A 219 -0.11 -16.00 -1.04
C LEU A 219 -1.52 -16.24 -1.60
N ARG A 220 -1.68 -17.05 -2.67
CA ARG A 220 -3.01 -17.38 -3.27
C ARG A 220 -4.03 -17.90 -2.26
N GLY A 221 -3.58 -18.70 -1.30
CA GLY A 221 -4.43 -19.26 -0.24
C GLY A 221 -5.02 -18.18 0.66
N VAL A 222 -4.19 -17.18 1.03
CA VAL A 222 -4.63 -16.02 1.82
C VAL A 222 -5.59 -15.15 1.03
N VAL A 223 -5.31 -14.92 -0.26
CA VAL A 223 -6.22 -14.20 -1.18
C VAL A 223 -7.57 -14.89 -1.25
N ALA A 224 -7.61 -16.22 -1.36
CA ALA A 224 -8.85 -16.99 -1.36
C ALA A 224 -9.61 -16.82 -0.03
N ALA A 225 -8.94 -16.95 1.11
CA ALA A 225 -9.54 -16.83 2.44
C ALA A 225 -10.11 -15.44 2.72
N LEU A 226 -9.39 -14.37 2.33
CA LEU A 226 -9.86 -12.99 2.51
C LEU A 226 -11.17 -12.70 1.76
N GLN A 227 -11.44 -13.41 0.66
CA GLN A 227 -12.68 -13.28 -0.10
C GLN A 227 -13.93 -13.77 0.66
N ALA A 228 -13.76 -14.47 1.79
CA ALA A 228 -14.87 -14.80 2.69
C ALA A 228 -15.49 -13.54 3.31
N LEU A 229 -14.71 -12.48 3.47
CA LEU A 229 -15.19 -11.22 4.01
C LEU A 229 -16.09 -10.50 3.01
N ARG A 230 -17.27 -10.09 3.48
CA ARG A 230 -18.17 -9.25 2.70
C ARG A 230 -17.47 -7.93 2.32
N GLY A 231 -17.57 -7.58 1.03
CA GLY A 231 -16.94 -6.38 0.48
C GLY A 231 -15.47 -6.56 0.06
N VAL A 232 -14.91 -7.74 0.28
CA VAL A 232 -13.56 -8.10 -0.18
C VAL A 232 -13.69 -9.14 -1.30
N ALA A 233 -13.74 -8.68 -2.55
CA ALA A 233 -13.71 -9.56 -3.73
C ALA A 233 -12.26 -9.82 -4.17
N LEU A 234 -12.06 -10.65 -5.21
CA LEU A 234 -10.75 -11.13 -5.65
C LEU A 234 -9.72 -10.01 -5.82
N LEU A 235 -10.02 -8.99 -6.62
CA LEU A 235 -9.08 -7.88 -6.86
C LEU A 235 -8.79 -7.06 -5.60
N SER A 236 -9.77 -6.95 -4.71
CA SER A 236 -9.59 -6.31 -3.40
C SER A 236 -8.67 -7.14 -2.50
N ALA A 237 -8.85 -8.46 -2.47
CA ALA A 237 -8.00 -9.37 -1.72
C ALA A 237 -6.57 -9.38 -2.25
N ILE A 238 -6.37 -9.44 -3.58
CA ILE A 238 -5.04 -9.31 -4.20
C ILE A 238 -4.39 -7.97 -3.81
N THR A 239 -5.13 -6.86 -3.89
CA THR A 239 -4.60 -5.54 -3.53
C THR A 239 -4.21 -5.47 -2.05
N LEU A 240 -5.02 -6.01 -1.14
CA LEU A 240 -4.70 -6.06 0.28
C LEU A 240 -3.41 -6.85 0.53
N MET A 241 -3.28 -8.04 -0.08
CA MET A 241 -2.10 -8.87 0.05
C MET A 241 -0.86 -8.19 -0.56
N ALA A 242 -0.99 -7.63 -1.75
CA ALA A 242 0.11 -6.94 -2.43
C ALA A 242 0.65 -5.72 -1.65
N GLU A 243 -0.22 -4.99 -0.98
CA GLU A 243 0.16 -3.76 -0.26
C GLU A 243 0.52 -4.01 1.21
N ILE A 244 -0.08 -5.00 1.88
CA ILE A 244 0.19 -5.31 3.29
C ILE A 244 1.34 -6.30 3.42
N GLY A 245 1.38 -7.34 2.57
CA GLY A 245 2.38 -8.40 2.62
C GLY A 245 2.13 -9.36 3.78
N ASP A 246 3.15 -9.63 4.60
CA ASP A 246 3.03 -10.53 5.73
C ASP A 246 2.24 -9.91 6.88
N PHE A 247 1.06 -10.47 7.14
CA PHE A 247 0.20 -10.02 8.25
C PHE A 247 0.76 -10.39 9.64
N ARG A 248 1.65 -11.38 9.75
CA ARG A 248 2.26 -11.82 11.01
C ARG A 248 3.25 -10.81 11.57
N ARG A 249 3.74 -9.87 10.75
CA ARG A 249 4.57 -8.76 11.23
C ARG A 249 3.85 -7.82 12.20
N PHE A 250 2.51 -7.94 12.28
CA PHE A 250 1.70 -7.24 13.26
C PHE A 250 1.33 -8.22 14.37
N THR A 251 1.79 -7.97 15.59
CA THR A 251 1.55 -8.86 16.73
C THR A 251 0.07 -8.89 17.12
N ASN A 252 -0.67 -7.83 16.80
CA ASN A 252 -2.10 -7.71 17.05
C ASN A 252 -2.78 -6.84 15.99
N PRO A 253 -4.11 -6.94 15.83
CA PRO A 253 -4.83 -6.20 14.80
C PRO A 253 -4.83 -4.66 14.99
N ARG A 254 -4.54 -4.15 16.20
CA ARG A 254 -4.47 -2.71 16.45
C ARG A 254 -3.26 -2.09 15.77
N GLU A 255 -2.14 -2.83 15.72
CA GLU A 255 -0.94 -2.40 14.97
C GLU A 255 -1.22 -2.29 13.47
N LEU A 256 -1.93 -3.27 12.88
CA LEU A 256 -2.36 -3.16 11.49
C LEU A 256 -3.28 -1.96 11.26
N MET A 257 -4.24 -1.71 12.17
CA MET A 257 -5.12 -0.54 12.07
C MET A 257 -4.33 0.78 12.12
N ALA A 258 -3.33 0.87 12.98
CA ALA A 258 -2.44 2.03 13.11
C ALA A 258 -1.58 2.18 11.85
N TRP A 259 -0.97 1.08 11.37
CA TRP A 259 -0.18 1.05 10.14
C TRP A 259 -1.01 1.45 8.90
N LEU A 260 -2.29 1.11 8.85
CA LEU A 260 -3.23 1.54 7.81
C LEU A 260 -3.68 3.00 7.97
N GLY A 261 -3.35 3.65 9.07
CA GLY A 261 -3.81 5.01 9.38
C GLY A 261 -5.31 5.13 9.57
N LEU A 262 -5.97 4.05 10.04
CA LEU A 262 -7.41 3.99 10.34
C LEU A 262 -7.73 4.35 11.80
N VAL A 263 -6.72 4.68 12.60
CA VAL A 263 -6.89 5.14 13.98
C VAL A 263 -7.08 6.66 14.03
N PRO A 264 -7.91 7.18 14.94
CA PRO A 264 -8.06 8.61 15.08
C PRO A 264 -6.77 9.25 15.60
N ARG A 265 -6.53 10.50 15.20
CA ARG A 265 -5.54 11.36 15.87
C ARG A 265 -6.05 11.65 17.27
N GLU A 266 -5.16 11.67 18.23
CA GLU A 266 -5.47 12.00 19.60
C GLU A 266 -4.50 13.06 20.10
N HIS A 267 -5.04 14.10 20.71
CA HIS A 267 -4.32 15.17 21.40
C HIS A 267 -4.92 15.25 22.79
N SER A 268 -4.41 14.41 23.70
CA SER A 268 -4.90 14.33 25.07
C SER A 268 -3.84 14.87 26.02
N SER A 269 -4.25 15.71 26.96
CA SER A 269 -3.40 16.20 28.04
C SER A 269 -4.20 16.23 29.35
N GLY A 270 -3.67 15.62 30.42
CA GLY A 270 -4.35 15.51 31.70
C GLY A 270 -5.72 14.81 31.55
N ALA A 271 -6.78 15.43 32.03
CA ALA A 271 -8.15 14.90 31.97
C ALA A 271 -8.86 15.14 30.63
N SER A 272 -8.24 15.92 29.71
CA SER A 272 -8.85 16.26 28.42
C SER A 272 -8.44 15.27 27.33
N THR A 273 -9.45 14.62 26.68
CA THR A 273 -9.25 13.74 25.53
C THR A 273 -9.87 14.35 24.27
N VAL A 274 -9.04 14.83 23.34
CA VAL A 274 -9.49 15.36 22.05
C VAL A 274 -9.12 14.41 20.93
N ARG A 275 -10.14 13.85 20.28
CA ARG A 275 -9.96 12.95 19.10
C ARG A 275 -10.34 13.67 17.82
N GLY A 276 -9.39 13.68 16.88
CA GLY A 276 -9.54 14.21 15.54
C GLY A 276 -9.92 13.17 14.49
N PRO A 277 -9.78 13.52 13.19
CA PRO A 277 -9.92 12.59 12.09
C PRO A 277 -8.85 11.49 12.15
N ILE A 278 -8.98 10.45 11.31
CA ILE A 278 -7.97 9.39 11.22
C ILE A 278 -6.60 9.94 10.81
N THR A 279 -5.53 9.27 11.24
CA THR A 279 -4.15 9.70 11.00
C THR A 279 -3.80 9.75 9.50
N LYS A 280 -4.40 8.87 8.69
CA LYS A 280 -4.08 8.65 7.26
C LYS A 280 -2.60 8.29 7.02
N ALA A 281 -1.85 7.96 8.05
CA ALA A 281 -0.50 7.43 7.92
C ALA A 281 -0.51 6.09 7.16
N GLY A 282 0.65 5.66 6.67
CA GLY A 282 0.81 4.36 6.02
C GLY A 282 0.09 4.22 4.68
N ASN A 283 -0.28 2.99 4.32
CA ASN A 283 -0.65 2.63 2.96
C ASN A 283 -2.04 3.11 2.54
N PRO A 284 -2.18 4.08 1.62
CA PRO A 284 -3.47 4.61 1.20
C PRO A 284 -4.27 3.65 0.32
N ARG A 285 -3.61 2.72 -0.40
CA ARG A 285 -4.27 1.77 -1.29
C ARG A 285 -5.00 0.69 -0.52
N ALA A 286 -4.32 0.07 0.45
CA ALA A 286 -4.94 -0.92 1.33
C ALA A 286 -6.07 -0.29 2.16
N ARG A 287 -5.86 0.92 2.70
CA ARG A 287 -6.90 1.68 3.41
C ARG A 287 -8.13 1.94 2.55
N ARG A 288 -7.95 2.37 1.29
CA ARG A 288 -9.03 2.61 0.34
C ARG A 288 -9.87 1.34 0.11
N VAL A 289 -9.23 0.21 -0.17
CA VAL A 289 -9.92 -1.08 -0.39
C VAL A 289 -10.78 -1.46 0.81
N LEU A 290 -10.26 -1.30 2.02
CA LEU A 290 -11.00 -1.59 3.25
C LEU A 290 -12.20 -0.64 3.44
N VAL A 291 -12.05 0.64 3.11
CA VAL A 291 -13.15 1.62 3.20
C VAL A 291 -14.23 1.32 2.16
N GLU A 292 -13.85 0.98 0.93
CA GLU A 292 -14.78 0.56 -0.12
C GLU A 292 -15.50 -0.74 0.26
N GLY A 293 -14.81 -1.72 0.82
CA GLY A 293 -15.39 -2.96 1.34
C GLY A 293 -16.36 -2.72 2.49
N ALA A 294 -16.00 -1.86 3.43
CA ALA A 294 -16.81 -1.50 4.60
C ALA A 294 -18.14 -0.84 4.23
N TRP A 295 -18.21 -0.14 3.11
CA TRP A 295 -19.43 0.46 2.58
C TRP A 295 -20.54 -0.57 2.35
N THR A 296 -20.21 -1.82 2.06
CA THR A 296 -21.21 -2.90 1.88
C THR A 296 -21.95 -3.25 3.17
N CYS A 297 -21.38 -2.95 4.34
CA CYS A 297 -21.98 -3.22 5.66
C CYS A 297 -23.18 -2.30 5.99
N ARG A 298 -23.49 -1.30 5.16
CA ARG A 298 -24.73 -0.51 5.29
C ARG A 298 -25.99 -1.35 5.09
N LEU A 299 -25.88 -2.45 4.34
CA LEU A 299 -26.97 -3.38 4.07
C LEU A 299 -27.07 -4.46 5.18
N PRO A 300 -28.22 -5.10 5.38
CA PRO A 300 -28.37 -6.20 6.32
C PRO A 300 -27.37 -7.34 6.08
N ALA A 301 -26.99 -8.03 7.16
CA ALA A 301 -26.13 -9.21 7.05
C ALA A 301 -26.84 -10.33 6.29
N ARG A 302 -26.23 -10.83 5.23
CA ARG A 302 -26.69 -12.00 4.47
C ARG A 302 -25.59 -12.57 3.62
N VAL A 303 -25.61 -13.87 3.39
CA VAL A 303 -24.74 -14.54 2.44
C VAL A 303 -25.47 -14.58 1.09
N GLY A 304 -25.00 -13.78 0.12
CA GLY A 304 -25.50 -13.80 -1.25
C GLY A 304 -24.81 -14.91 -2.06
N LEU A 305 -25.33 -15.21 -3.25
CA LEU A 305 -24.81 -16.28 -4.12
C LEU A 305 -23.31 -16.15 -4.43
N ASP A 306 -22.81 -14.94 -4.68
CA ASP A 306 -21.39 -14.72 -4.96
C ASP A 306 -20.51 -15.03 -3.76
N LEU A 307 -20.95 -14.64 -2.55
CA LEU A 307 -20.22 -14.95 -1.32
C LEU A 307 -20.27 -16.46 -1.04
N LEU A 308 -21.41 -17.10 -1.27
CA LEU A 308 -21.56 -18.55 -1.15
C LEU A 308 -20.62 -19.31 -2.08
N ARG A 309 -20.51 -18.90 -3.35
CA ARG A 309 -19.58 -19.49 -4.32
C ARG A 309 -18.13 -19.36 -3.88
N ARG A 310 -17.72 -18.16 -3.42
CA ARG A 310 -16.36 -17.89 -2.95
C ARG A 310 -15.99 -18.67 -1.69
N ASN A 311 -16.97 -18.94 -0.83
CA ASN A 311 -16.76 -19.65 0.42
C ASN A 311 -16.80 -21.19 0.27
N ARG A 312 -17.19 -21.71 -0.90
CA ARG A 312 -17.47 -23.14 -1.08
C ARG A 312 -16.33 -24.06 -0.67
N THR A 313 -15.11 -23.69 -0.99
CA THR A 313 -13.88 -24.49 -0.74
C THR A 313 -13.10 -24.07 0.49
N LEU A 314 -13.55 -23.04 1.23
CA LEU A 314 -12.83 -22.52 2.39
C LEU A 314 -13.10 -23.39 3.64
N PRO A 315 -12.12 -23.46 4.56
CA PRO A 315 -12.30 -24.10 5.86
C PRO A 315 -13.43 -23.45 6.67
N GLU A 316 -14.14 -24.26 7.46
CA GLU A 316 -15.27 -23.79 8.25
C GLU A 316 -14.88 -22.67 9.22
N ALA A 317 -13.74 -22.78 9.89
CA ALA A 317 -13.22 -21.76 10.78
C ALA A 317 -13.11 -20.37 10.12
N ILE A 318 -12.72 -20.30 8.84
CA ILE A 318 -12.65 -19.04 8.07
C ILE A 318 -14.05 -18.48 7.80
N LYS A 319 -15.00 -19.36 7.44
CA LYS A 319 -16.39 -18.98 7.20
C LYS A 319 -17.05 -18.42 8.45
N GLU A 320 -16.78 -19.06 9.61
CA GLU A 320 -17.28 -18.59 10.91
C GLU A 320 -16.74 -17.19 11.26
N VAL A 321 -15.43 -16.97 11.11
CA VAL A 321 -14.82 -15.64 11.34
C VAL A 321 -15.45 -14.60 10.42
N ALA A 322 -15.61 -14.93 9.13
CA ALA A 322 -16.21 -14.02 8.15
C ALA A 322 -17.69 -13.74 8.43
N TRP A 323 -18.46 -14.72 8.91
CA TRP A 323 -19.84 -14.54 9.31
C TRP A 323 -19.97 -13.68 10.58
N LYS A 324 -19.15 -13.95 11.60
CA LYS A 324 -19.05 -13.12 12.81
C LYS A 324 -18.71 -11.67 12.45
N ALA A 325 -17.77 -11.48 11.51
CA ALA A 325 -17.43 -10.15 11.00
C ALA A 325 -18.65 -9.46 10.38
N GLN A 326 -19.36 -10.15 9.50
CA GLN A 326 -20.53 -9.58 8.82
C GLN A 326 -21.65 -9.18 9.79
N LEU A 327 -21.98 -10.06 10.74
CA LEU A 327 -23.00 -9.76 11.77
C LEU A 327 -22.60 -8.51 12.59
N ARG A 328 -21.40 -8.51 13.12
CA ARG A 328 -20.87 -7.42 13.95
C ARG A 328 -20.80 -6.10 13.19
N LEU A 329 -20.20 -6.09 12.00
CA LEU A 329 -19.95 -4.88 11.23
C LEU A 329 -21.26 -4.25 10.73
N CYS A 330 -22.21 -5.05 10.23
CA CYS A 330 -23.50 -4.55 9.78
C CYS A 330 -24.36 -4.01 10.96
N ALA A 331 -24.34 -4.67 12.11
CA ALA A 331 -25.02 -4.18 13.32
C ALA A 331 -24.40 -2.86 13.82
N ARG A 332 -23.07 -2.79 13.87
CA ARG A 332 -22.32 -1.59 14.27
C ARG A 332 -22.55 -0.43 13.30
N TYR A 333 -22.55 -0.68 11.99
CA TYR A 333 -22.84 0.34 10.98
C TYR A 333 -24.18 1.02 11.26
N ARG A 334 -25.25 0.23 11.43
CA ARG A 334 -26.59 0.73 11.73
C ARG A 334 -26.67 1.47 13.07
N ARG A 335 -26.00 0.95 14.10
CA ARG A 335 -25.95 1.61 15.42
C ARG A 335 -25.32 2.99 15.35
N LEU A 336 -24.19 3.13 14.65
CA LEU A 336 -23.49 4.41 14.53
C LEU A 336 -24.29 5.42 13.69
N LEU A 337 -25.00 4.98 12.64
CA LEU A 337 -25.91 5.84 11.88
C LEU A 337 -27.07 6.34 12.74
N ARG A 338 -27.69 5.45 13.53
CA ARG A 338 -28.79 5.84 14.47
C ARG A 338 -28.30 6.84 15.53
N ALA A 339 -27.05 6.77 15.92
CA ALA A 339 -26.41 7.73 16.81
C ALA A 339 -26.01 9.06 16.10
N GLY A 340 -26.52 9.32 14.90
CA GLY A 340 -26.31 10.57 14.15
C GLY A 340 -24.90 10.78 13.59
N LYS A 341 -24.05 9.73 13.55
CA LYS A 341 -22.69 9.90 13.01
C LYS A 341 -22.72 10.01 11.48
N PRO A 342 -21.94 10.93 10.88
CA PRO A 342 -21.84 11.07 9.43
C PRO A 342 -21.43 9.75 8.75
N THR A 343 -22.03 9.42 7.62
CA THR A 343 -21.82 8.16 6.88
C THR A 343 -20.35 7.87 6.58
N SER A 344 -19.56 8.89 6.23
CA SER A 344 -18.12 8.75 5.97
C SER A 344 -17.36 8.31 7.25
N VAL A 345 -17.69 8.89 8.39
CA VAL A 345 -17.09 8.51 9.69
C VAL A 345 -17.48 7.08 10.06
N VAL A 346 -18.75 6.72 9.87
CA VAL A 346 -19.24 5.35 10.11
C VAL A 346 -18.50 4.36 9.26
N THR A 347 -18.40 4.60 7.93
CA THR A 347 -17.73 3.69 7.00
C THR A 347 -16.26 3.47 7.37
N VAL A 348 -15.55 4.53 7.77
CA VAL A 348 -14.14 4.43 8.21
C VAL A 348 -14.03 3.66 9.54
N ALA A 349 -14.95 3.85 10.48
CA ALA A 349 -14.97 3.08 11.72
C ALA A 349 -15.20 1.57 11.48
N ILE A 350 -16.04 1.23 10.49
CA ILE A 350 -16.23 -0.16 10.05
C ILE A 350 -15.01 -0.70 9.33
N ALA A 351 -14.36 0.10 8.46
CA ALA A 351 -13.14 -0.30 7.77
C ALA A 351 -12.01 -0.66 8.76
N ARG A 352 -11.90 0.08 9.85
CA ARG A 352 -10.96 -0.22 10.94
C ARG A 352 -11.19 -1.59 11.54
N GLU A 353 -12.44 -1.95 11.84
CA GLU A 353 -12.76 -3.28 12.38
C GLU A 353 -12.66 -4.38 11.30
N LEU A 354 -12.99 -4.07 10.04
CA LEU A 354 -12.79 -5.00 8.93
C LEU A 354 -11.31 -5.39 8.78
N ALA A 355 -10.38 -4.45 9.02
CA ALA A 355 -8.95 -4.74 9.04
C ALA A 355 -8.58 -5.78 10.12
N ALA A 356 -9.24 -5.77 11.29
CA ALA A 356 -8.99 -6.78 12.32
C ALA A 356 -9.45 -8.19 11.88
N PHE A 357 -10.60 -8.29 11.24
CA PHE A 357 -11.08 -9.57 10.72
C PHE A 357 -10.22 -10.06 9.55
N ALA A 358 -9.75 -9.15 8.70
CA ALA A 358 -8.80 -9.49 7.65
C ALA A 358 -7.47 -10.00 8.24
N TRP A 359 -6.96 -9.36 9.29
CA TRP A 359 -5.79 -9.82 10.04
C TRP A 359 -6.01 -11.23 10.61
N ALA A 360 -7.11 -11.47 11.30
CA ALA A 360 -7.41 -12.76 11.90
C ALA A 360 -7.47 -13.89 10.85
N ILE A 361 -8.15 -13.64 9.71
CA ILE A 361 -8.21 -14.63 8.61
C ILE A 361 -6.82 -14.84 8.01
N ALA A 362 -6.12 -13.75 7.67
CA ALA A 362 -4.84 -13.85 6.98
C ALA A 362 -3.79 -14.58 7.84
N THR A 363 -3.66 -14.26 9.13
CA THR A 363 -2.71 -14.91 10.03
C THR A 363 -2.97 -16.41 10.22
N THR A 364 -4.22 -16.85 10.12
CA THR A 364 -4.59 -18.26 10.24
C THR A 364 -4.13 -19.09 9.03
N VAL A 365 -4.13 -18.51 7.83
CA VAL A 365 -3.84 -19.22 6.58
C VAL A 365 -2.53 -18.80 5.90
N MET A 366 -1.78 -17.91 6.53
CA MET A 366 -0.47 -17.49 6.02
C MET A 366 0.46 -18.69 5.95
N PRO A 367 1.14 -18.95 4.81
CA PRO A 367 2.16 -19.98 4.73
C PRO A 367 3.28 -19.67 5.72
N PRO A 368 4.03 -20.68 6.21
CA PRO A 368 5.21 -20.43 7.03
C PRO A 368 6.15 -19.46 6.31
N PRO A 369 6.93 -18.66 7.04
CA PRO A 369 7.95 -17.83 6.41
C PRO A 369 8.89 -18.73 5.62
N GLU A 370 9.18 -18.35 4.36
CA GLU A 370 10.26 -19.00 3.64
C GLU A 370 11.54 -18.85 4.49
N ALA A 371 12.22 -19.96 4.70
CA ALA A 371 13.52 -19.91 5.37
C ALA A 371 14.40 -18.94 4.60
N ALA A 372 14.96 -17.94 5.28
CA ALA A 372 15.90 -17.02 4.69
C ALA A 372 17.08 -17.83 4.14
N VAL A 373 17.15 -17.99 2.81
CA VAL A 373 18.29 -18.56 2.11
C VAL A 373 19.43 -17.58 2.10
#